data_3a44444cbfdde3d6bb37385496588603
#
_entry.id   3a44444cbfdde3d6bb37385496588603
#
_cell.length_a   1.000
_cell.length_b   1.000
_cell.length_c   1.000
_cell.angle_alpha   90.00
_cell.angle_beta   90.00
_cell.angle_gamma   90.00
#
_symmetry.space_group_name_H-M   'P 1'
#
loop_
_entity.id
_entity.type
_entity.pdbx_description
1 polymer ?
#
loop_
_entity_poly.entity_id
_entity_poly.type
_entity_poly.pdbx_seq_one_letter_code
_entity_poly.pdbx_strand_id
1 'polypeptide(L)' 'MTTPTALHPYHVTCAGLQYIAMATSASAAILSAIDLHGVHSASARRLA' A
#
# COMPACT_ATOMS: atom_id res chain seq x y z
N MET A 1 -16.18 -15.15 -12.47
CA MET A 1 -14.87 -15.78 -12.25
C MET A 1 -13.84 -14.76 -11.79
N THR A 2 -13.18 -15.06 -10.71
CA THR A 2 -12.22 -14.16 -10.16
C THR A 2 -10.81 -14.49 -10.65
N THR A 3 -10.12 -13.49 -11.19
CA THR A 3 -8.74 -13.65 -11.59
C THR A 3 -7.86 -13.56 -10.35
N PRO A 4 -6.96 -14.53 -10.14
CA PRO A 4 -6.04 -14.41 -9.03
C PRO A 4 -5.23 -13.13 -9.16
N THR A 5 -5.19 -12.36 -8.10
CA THR A 5 -4.44 -11.12 -8.08
C THR A 5 -3.21 -11.31 -7.24
N ALA A 6 -2.04 -11.15 -7.85
CA ALA A 6 -0.78 -11.31 -7.14
C ALA A 6 -0.56 -10.13 -6.20
N LEU A 7 -0.16 -10.44 -4.98
CA LEU A 7 0.24 -9.43 -4.02
C LEU A 7 1.73 -9.18 -4.15
N HIS A 8 2.11 -7.93 -4.07
CA HIS A 8 3.49 -7.50 -4.15
C HIS A 8 3.86 -6.69 -2.92
N PRO A 9 5.10 -6.75 -2.47
CA PRO A 9 5.53 -5.93 -1.33
C PRO A 9 5.70 -4.48 -1.77
N TYR A 10 5.14 -3.58 -0.97
CA TYR A 10 5.27 -2.15 -1.18
C TYR A 10 5.83 -1.51 0.08
N HIS A 11 6.79 -0.61 -0.11
CA HIS A 11 7.28 0.23 0.97
C HIS A 11 6.34 1.42 1.08
N VAL A 12 5.61 1.49 2.18
CA VAL A 12 4.58 2.50 2.40
C VAL A 12 5.10 3.52 3.39
N THR A 13 4.93 4.80 3.05
CA THR A 13 5.27 5.91 3.92
C THR A 13 4.03 6.76 4.12
N CYS A 14 3.61 6.93 5.37
CA CYS A 14 2.48 7.79 5.69
C CYS A 14 2.67 8.38 7.08
N ALA A 15 2.48 9.69 7.19
CA ALA A 15 2.54 10.42 8.47
C ALA A 15 3.82 10.09 9.27
N GLY A 16 4.95 9.98 8.60
CA GLY A 16 6.21 9.67 9.25
C GLY A 16 6.44 8.20 9.55
N LEU A 17 5.45 7.36 9.29
CA LEU A 17 5.58 5.92 9.46
C LEU A 17 6.06 5.27 8.17
N GLN A 18 6.87 4.24 8.31
CA GLN A 18 7.35 3.47 7.17
C GLN A 18 7.18 2.00 7.48
N TYR A 19 6.61 1.25 6.55
CA TYR A 19 6.40 -0.18 6.74
C TYR A 19 6.21 -0.86 5.40
N ILE A 20 6.26 -2.18 5.42
CA ILE A 20 6.06 -3.00 4.23
C ILE A 20 4.63 -3.52 4.25
N ALA A 21 3.92 -3.33 3.14
CA ALA A 21 2.56 -3.83 3.00
C ALA A 21 2.44 -4.63 1.71
N MET A 22 1.68 -5.69 1.76
CA MET A 22 1.37 -6.49 0.57
C MET A 22 0.12 -5.93 -0.08
N ALA A 23 0.20 -5.63 -1.36
CA ALA A 23 -0.93 -5.06 -2.08
C ALA A 23 -0.86 -5.46 -3.55
N THR A 24 -1.96 -5.29 -4.25
CA THR A 24 -2.04 -5.61 -5.66
C THR A 24 -1.47 -4.50 -6.54
N SER A 25 -1.44 -3.28 -6.02
CA SER A 25 -0.89 -2.14 -6.74
C SER A 25 -0.49 -1.06 -5.74
N ALA A 26 0.28 -0.08 -6.22
CA ALA A 26 0.67 1.05 -5.38
C ALA A 26 -0.56 1.83 -4.92
N SER A 27 -1.53 2.03 -5.79
CA SER A 27 -2.77 2.72 -5.42
C SER A 27 -3.52 1.99 -4.32
N ALA A 28 -3.60 0.67 -4.40
CA ALA A 28 -4.24 -0.13 -3.37
C ALA A 28 -3.51 0.01 -2.03
N ALA A 29 -2.19 0.01 -2.05
CA ALA A 29 -1.40 0.17 -0.84
C ALA A 29 -1.62 1.55 -0.22
N ILE A 30 -1.66 2.59 -1.04
CA ILE A 30 -1.88 3.96 -0.59
C ILE A 30 -3.27 4.12 0.02
N LEU A 31 -4.30 3.63 -0.66
CA LEU A 31 -5.67 3.73 -0.16
C LEU A 31 -5.83 2.99 1.15
N SER A 32 -5.22 1.82 1.25
CA SER A 32 -5.26 1.03 2.46
C SER A 32 -4.58 1.77 3.62
N ALA A 33 -3.45 2.41 3.36
CA ALA A 33 -2.72 3.16 4.37
C ALA A 33 -3.54 4.37 4.85
N ILE A 34 -4.17 5.09 3.93
CA ILE A 34 -5.00 6.24 4.26
C ILE A 34 -6.16 5.81 5.14
N ASP A 35 -6.84 4.73 4.76
CA ASP A 35 -7.98 4.23 5.50
C ASP A 35 -7.57 3.71 6.88
N LEU A 36 -6.50 2.95 6.94
CA LEU A 36 -6.06 2.29 8.17
C LEU A 36 -5.52 3.29 9.20
N HIS A 37 -4.78 4.27 8.75
CA HIS A 37 -4.10 5.23 9.64
C HIS A 37 -4.78 6.58 9.74
N GLY A 38 -5.83 6.80 8.97
CA GLY A 38 -6.56 8.06 9.02
C GLY A 38 -5.76 9.26 8.56
N VAL A 39 -4.79 9.07 7.69
CA VAL A 39 -3.95 10.15 7.19
C VAL A 39 -4.52 10.71 5.89
N HIS A 40 -4.06 11.90 5.51
CA HIS A 40 -4.55 12.56 4.29
C HIS A 40 -3.76 12.16 3.06
N SER A 41 -2.55 11.69 3.23
CA SER A 41 -1.72 11.31 2.10
C SER A 41 -0.76 10.21 2.52
N ALA A 42 -0.37 9.41 1.54
CA ALA A 42 0.60 8.36 1.73
C ALA A 42 1.31 8.12 0.41
N SER A 43 2.45 7.48 0.47
CA SER A 43 3.16 7.06 -0.73
C SER A 43 3.53 5.60 -0.61
N ALA A 44 3.65 4.94 -1.76
CA ALA A 44 4.02 3.54 -1.79
C ALA A 44 4.92 3.29 -2.98
N ARG A 45 5.93 2.46 -2.77
CA ARG A 45 6.86 2.08 -3.82
C ARG A 45 7.02 0.58 -3.83
N ARG A 46 6.89 -0.02 -5.00
CA ARG A 46 7.05 -1.46 -5.15
C ARG A 46 8.52 -1.84 -4.92
N LEU A 47 8.70 -2.87 -4.10
CA LEU A 47 10.04 -3.32 -3.73
C LEU A 47 10.59 -4.41 -4.64
N ALA A 48 9.73 -5.10 -5.36
CA ALA A 48 10.21 -6.20 -6.20
C ALA A 48 9.56 -6.19 -7.56
#